data_922c1e50a61c457194dd61d465f2cd37
#
_entry.id   922c1e50a61c457194dd61d465f2cd37
#
_cell.length_a   1.000
_cell.length_b   1.000
_cell.length_c   1.000
_cell.angle_alpha   90.00
_cell.angle_beta   90.00
_cell.angle_gamma   90.00
#
_symmetry.space_group_name_H-M   'P 1'
#
loop_
_entity.id
_entity.type
_entity.pdbx_description
1 polymer ?
#
loop_
_entity_poly.entity_id
_entity_poly.type
_entity_poly.pdbx_seq_one_letter_code
_entity_poly.pdbx_strand_id
1 'polypeptide(L)'
;MEQHFQYGVACALEEVPASWPINLRGSIDYLTQTASQLGYDALELQLCNPQNYDWKQLRQTAEQHGLRFCADATGRELIENGLSLISAGPGVRRAAIDRLKLHADMCSELGCLLIEGSMRSSIPDKAHAAQCMDWLC
;
A
#
# COMPACT_ATOMS: atom_id res chain seq x y z
N MET A 1 -6.86 26.33 -20.21
CA MET A 1 -7.20 25.19 -19.34
C MET A 1 -6.39 25.34 -18.08
N GLU A 2 -7.03 25.69 -16.97
CA GLU A 2 -6.36 25.63 -15.66
C GLU A 2 -6.10 24.16 -15.34
N GLN A 3 -4.82 23.81 -15.18
CA GLN A 3 -4.41 22.48 -14.77
C GLN A 3 -4.70 22.37 -13.27
N HIS A 4 -5.83 21.75 -12.89
CA HIS A 4 -6.12 21.44 -11.49
C HIS A 4 -5.26 20.26 -11.07
N PHE A 5 -4.27 20.52 -10.20
CA PHE A 5 -3.54 19.46 -9.50
C PHE A 5 -4.47 18.75 -8.53
N GLN A 6 -4.33 17.43 -8.43
CA GLN A 6 -5.01 16.62 -7.43
C GLN A 6 -4.01 16.22 -6.35
N TYR A 7 -4.45 16.28 -5.10
CA TYR A 7 -3.60 16.00 -3.95
C TYR A 7 -4.08 14.73 -3.26
N GLY A 8 -3.15 13.77 -3.07
CA GLY A 8 -3.38 12.57 -2.27
C GLY A 8 -2.65 12.66 -0.93
N VAL A 9 -3.16 11.96 0.06
CA VAL A 9 -2.52 11.82 1.37
C VAL A 9 -2.35 10.36 1.73
N ALA A 10 -1.16 9.99 2.22
CA ALA A 10 -0.88 8.65 2.72
C ALA A 10 -1.60 8.40 4.05
N CYS A 11 -2.23 7.24 4.16
CA CYS A 11 -3.01 6.87 5.33
C CYS A 11 -2.89 5.37 5.66
N ALA A 12 -3.20 5.02 6.90
CA ALA A 12 -3.25 3.64 7.37
C ALA A 12 -4.57 3.36 8.08
N LEU A 13 -5.21 2.24 7.73
CA LEU A 13 -6.42 1.73 8.38
C LEU A 13 -6.12 0.97 9.67
N GLU A 14 -4.87 0.64 9.89
CA GLU A 14 -4.38 -0.14 11.01
C GLU A 14 -3.52 0.72 11.94
N GLU A 15 -3.35 0.26 13.17
CA GLU A 15 -2.38 0.85 14.09
C GLU A 15 -0.97 0.81 13.48
N VAL A 16 -0.28 1.93 13.56
CA VAL A 16 1.12 2.07 13.13
C VAL A 16 1.95 2.67 14.26
N PRO A 17 3.21 2.25 14.43
CA PRO A 17 4.09 2.83 15.43
C PRO A 17 4.21 4.35 15.26
N ALA A 18 4.36 5.08 16.37
CA ALA A 18 4.49 6.53 16.35
C ALA A 18 5.71 7.03 15.55
N SER A 19 6.73 6.18 15.40
CA SER A 19 7.92 6.45 14.57
C SER A 19 7.67 6.32 13.07
N TRP A 20 6.54 5.78 12.66
CA TRP A 20 6.20 5.62 11.26
C TRP A 20 5.74 6.95 10.66
N PRO A 21 6.16 7.32 9.44
CA PRO A 21 5.88 8.64 8.85
C PRO A 21 4.44 8.81 8.33
N ILE A 22 3.51 7.95 8.74
CA ILE A 22 2.09 8.04 8.37
C ILE A 22 1.33 8.69 9.52
N ASN A 23 0.90 9.93 9.34
CA ASN A 23 0.20 10.68 10.37
C ASN A 23 -1.31 10.50 10.32
N LEU A 24 -1.89 10.27 9.14
CA LEU A 24 -3.32 10.03 8.97
C LEU A 24 -3.61 8.53 9.13
N ARG A 25 -4.19 8.15 10.28
CA ARG A 25 -4.47 6.76 10.65
C ARG A 25 -5.76 6.63 11.42
N GLY A 26 -6.48 5.53 11.24
CA GLY A 26 -7.75 5.26 11.92
C GLY A 26 -8.75 4.54 11.04
N SER A 27 -10.03 4.58 11.41
CA SER A 27 -11.10 4.00 10.60
C SER A 27 -11.26 4.67 9.25
N ILE A 28 -11.80 3.96 8.26
CA ILE A 28 -12.05 4.55 6.94
C ILE A 28 -12.93 5.79 7.01
N ASP A 29 -13.94 5.81 7.87
CA ASP A 29 -14.82 6.99 8.04
C ASP A 29 -14.03 8.21 8.54
N TYR A 30 -13.17 8.00 9.54
CA TYR A 30 -12.30 9.07 10.06
C TYR A 30 -11.32 9.58 8.99
N LEU A 31 -10.69 8.67 8.26
CA LEU A 31 -9.71 9.01 7.22
C LEU A 31 -10.36 9.82 6.09
N THR A 32 -11.50 9.36 5.60
CA THR A 32 -12.21 10.01 4.49
C THR A 32 -12.78 11.36 4.91
N GLN A 33 -13.39 11.44 6.09
CA GLN A 33 -13.89 12.71 6.61
C GLN A 33 -12.77 13.74 6.78
N THR A 34 -11.66 13.33 7.40
CA THR A 34 -10.52 14.21 7.65
C THR A 34 -9.85 14.66 6.36
N ALA A 35 -9.57 13.75 5.43
CA ALA A 35 -8.95 14.08 4.15
C ALA A 35 -9.83 15.03 3.32
N SER A 36 -11.13 14.78 3.25
CA SER A 36 -12.08 15.65 2.56
C SER A 36 -12.14 17.05 3.18
N GLN A 37 -12.19 17.15 4.51
CA GLN A 37 -12.19 18.45 5.21
C GLN A 37 -10.91 19.25 4.99
N LEU A 38 -9.77 18.56 4.81
CA LEU A 38 -8.47 19.18 4.53
C LEU A 38 -8.27 19.52 3.04
N GLY A 39 -9.24 19.18 2.16
CA GLY A 39 -9.19 19.48 0.74
C GLY A 39 -8.32 18.55 -0.09
N TYR A 40 -8.08 17.32 0.37
CA TYR A 40 -7.46 16.28 -0.45
C TYR A 40 -8.46 15.66 -1.43
N ASP A 41 -7.96 15.18 -2.55
CA ASP A 41 -8.75 14.52 -3.61
C ASP A 41 -8.65 12.98 -3.53
N ALA A 42 -7.60 12.47 -2.88
CA ALA A 42 -7.34 11.04 -2.88
C ALA A 42 -6.61 10.56 -1.62
N LEU A 43 -6.72 9.24 -1.38
CA LEU A 43 -6.00 8.51 -0.33
C LEU A 43 -4.99 7.55 -0.96
N GLU A 44 -3.78 7.50 -0.41
CA GLU A 44 -2.81 6.44 -0.63
C GLU A 44 -2.84 5.49 0.57
N LEU A 45 -3.17 4.23 0.33
CA LEU A 45 -3.22 3.22 1.40
C LEU A 45 -1.82 2.68 1.72
N GLN A 46 -1.63 2.34 3.00
CA GLN A 46 -0.45 1.66 3.54
C GLN A 46 -0.94 0.48 4.39
N LEU A 47 -1.32 -0.62 3.74
CA LEU A 47 -1.90 -1.79 4.41
C LEU A 47 -0.87 -2.91 4.62
N CYS A 48 -1.09 -3.73 5.66
CA CYS A 48 -0.37 -4.97 5.88
C CYS A 48 -1.08 -6.19 5.30
N ASN A 49 -2.41 -6.23 5.37
CA ASN A 49 -3.17 -7.37 4.85
C ASN A 49 -4.50 -6.92 4.22
N PRO A 50 -4.58 -6.88 2.89
CA PRO A 50 -5.80 -6.53 2.18
C PRO A 50 -7.02 -7.40 2.52
N GLN A 51 -6.82 -8.66 2.93
CA GLN A 51 -7.93 -9.57 3.28
C GLN A 51 -8.72 -9.13 4.53
N ASN A 52 -8.18 -8.24 5.35
CA ASN A 52 -8.84 -7.77 6.55
C ASN A 52 -9.96 -6.77 6.26
N TYR A 53 -10.16 -6.37 5.00
CA TYR A 53 -11.05 -5.29 4.60
C TYR A 53 -12.04 -5.68 3.51
N ASP A 54 -13.24 -5.14 3.58
CA ASP A 54 -14.19 -5.14 2.46
C ASP A 54 -13.83 -4.01 1.48
N TRP A 55 -13.23 -4.37 0.37
CA TRP A 55 -12.72 -3.41 -0.63
C TRP A 55 -13.84 -2.57 -1.27
N LYS A 56 -15.03 -3.17 -1.47
CA LYS A 56 -16.20 -2.44 -1.99
C LYS A 56 -16.67 -1.39 -1.00
N GLN A 57 -16.71 -1.74 0.27
CA GLN A 57 -17.07 -0.80 1.33
C GLN A 57 -16.05 0.34 1.42
N LEU A 58 -14.75 0.05 1.36
CA LEU A 58 -13.70 1.08 1.35
C LEU A 58 -13.94 2.08 0.21
N ARG A 59 -14.14 1.58 -1.02
CA ARG A 59 -14.40 2.42 -2.19
C ARG A 59 -15.65 3.28 -2.01
N GLN A 60 -16.77 2.68 -1.62
CA GLN A 60 -18.03 3.40 -1.41
C GLN A 60 -17.91 4.50 -0.37
N THR A 61 -17.22 4.23 0.75
CA THR A 61 -17.00 5.22 1.80
C THR A 61 -16.16 6.40 1.30
N ALA A 62 -15.10 6.15 0.53
CA ALA A 62 -14.29 7.20 -0.07
C ALA A 62 -15.12 8.06 -1.05
N GLU A 63 -15.89 7.44 -1.94
CA GLU A 63 -16.74 8.11 -2.93
C GLU A 63 -17.81 8.99 -2.27
N GLN A 64 -18.39 8.57 -1.14
CA GLN A 64 -19.37 9.38 -0.37
C GLN A 64 -18.78 10.70 0.14
N HIS A 65 -17.46 10.76 0.34
CA HIS A 65 -16.74 11.97 0.75
C HIS A 65 -16.09 12.72 -0.42
N GLY A 66 -16.38 12.33 -1.67
CA GLY A 66 -15.79 12.93 -2.87
C GLY A 66 -14.32 12.56 -3.08
N LEU A 67 -13.85 11.50 -2.42
CA LEU A 67 -12.46 11.00 -2.49
C LEU A 67 -12.36 9.75 -3.35
N ARG A 68 -11.15 9.46 -3.81
CA ARG A 68 -10.78 8.20 -4.46
C ARG A 68 -9.50 7.63 -3.83
N PHE A 69 -9.22 6.38 -4.10
CA PHE A 69 -7.87 5.85 -3.83
C PHE A 69 -6.97 6.15 -5.03
N CYS A 70 -5.74 6.61 -4.78
CA CYS A 70 -4.76 6.85 -5.83
C CYS A 70 -3.69 5.75 -5.89
N ALA A 71 -3.33 5.18 -4.75
CA ALA A 71 -2.36 4.09 -4.68
C ALA A 71 -2.54 3.26 -3.40
N ASP A 72 -1.96 2.06 -3.42
CA ASP A 72 -1.67 1.25 -2.26
C ASP A 72 -0.17 0.89 -2.25
N ALA A 73 0.52 1.16 -1.15
CA ALA A 73 1.97 0.96 -1.04
C ALA A 73 2.29 -0.14 -0.04
N THR A 74 3.06 -1.14 -0.47
CA THR A 74 3.32 -2.38 0.27
C THR A 74 4.50 -2.29 1.24
N GLY A 75 4.99 -1.08 1.57
CA GLY A 75 6.17 -0.91 2.42
C GLY A 75 6.08 -1.57 3.79
N ARG A 76 4.90 -1.61 4.38
CA ARG A 76 4.63 -2.24 5.68
C ARG A 76 4.78 -3.75 5.66
N GLU A 77 4.52 -4.41 4.54
CA GLU A 77 4.62 -5.87 4.41
C GLU A 77 6.03 -6.39 4.67
N LEU A 78 7.06 -5.66 4.25
CA LEU A 78 8.44 -6.04 4.57
C LEU A 78 8.72 -5.86 6.07
N ILE A 79 8.33 -4.72 6.63
CA ILE A 79 8.74 -4.34 7.99
C ILE A 79 7.99 -5.12 9.05
N GLU A 80 6.68 -5.31 8.88
CA GLU A 80 5.83 -5.96 9.88
C GLU A 80 5.71 -7.46 9.66
N ASN A 81 5.70 -7.93 8.41
CA ASN A 81 5.50 -9.33 8.06
C ASN A 81 6.76 -10.03 7.52
N GLY A 82 7.85 -9.29 7.32
CA GLY A 82 9.10 -9.83 6.78
C GLY A 82 8.99 -10.35 5.34
N LEU A 83 7.97 -9.91 4.59
CA LEU A 83 7.75 -10.36 3.22
C LEU A 83 8.68 -9.65 2.26
N SER A 84 9.51 -10.41 1.58
CA SER A 84 10.53 -9.93 0.63
C SER A 84 10.57 -10.78 -0.62
N LEU A 85 10.51 -10.13 -1.78
CA LEU A 85 10.58 -10.78 -3.09
C LEU A 85 11.97 -11.33 -3.41
N ILE A 86 13.02 -10.83 -2.74
CA ILE A 86 14.39 -11.29 -2.90
C ILE A 86 14.95 -11.99 -1.65
N SER A 87 14.09 -12.50 -0.76
CA SER A 87 14.51 -13.29 0.38
C SER A 87 15.27 -14.54 -0.07
N ALA A 88 16.32 -14.95 0.64
CA ALA A 88 17.00 -16.22 0.42
C ALA A 88 16.05 -17.43 0.64
N GLY A 89 15.06 -17.30 1.53
CA GLY A 89 14.06 -18.33 1.80
C GLY A 89 12.99 -18.43 0.71
N PRO A 90 12.87 -19.54 -0.02
CA PRO A 90 11.88 -19.68 -1.10
C PRO A 90 10.43 -19.58 -0.60
N GLY A 91 10.16 -20.01 0.63
CA GLY A 91 8.84 -19.87 1.25
C GLY A 91 8.44 -18.41 1.50
N VAL A 92 9.41 -17.57 1.91
CA VAL A 92 9.19 -16.13 2.09
C VAL A 92 8.91 -15.45 0.75
N ARG A 93 9.69 -15.79 -0.31
CA ARG A 93 9.43 -15.26 -1.65
C ARG A 93 8.03 -15.63 -2.16
N ARG A 94 7.62 -16.90 -1.99
CA ARG A 94 6.30 -17.35 -2.39
C ARG A 94 5.21 -16.58 -1.64
N ALA A 95 5.33 -16.45 -0.32
CA ALA A 95 4.37 -15.69 0.49
C ALA A 95 4.32 -14.19 0.09
N ALA A 96 5.47 -13.59 -0.24
CA ALA A 96 5.54 -12.22 -0.75
C ALA A 96 4.83 -12.08 -2.10
N ILE A 97 5.02 -13.01 -3.03
CA ILE A 97 4.33 -13.01 -4.34
C ILE A 97 2.81 -13.15 -4.14
N ASP A 98 2.38 -14.09 -3.32
CA ASP A 98 0.95 -14.32 -3.10
C ASP A 98 0.30 -13.10 -2.42
N ARG A 99 1.00 -12.46 -1.49
CA ARG A 99 0.54 -11.21 -0.87
C ARG A 99 0.49 -10.05 -1.87
N LEU A 100 1.49 -9.91 -2.74
CA LEU A 100 1.52 -8.85 -3.75
C LEU A 100 0.37 -8.99 -4.75
N LYS A 101 0.02 -10.23 -5.14
CA LYS A 101 -1.16 -10.50 -5.99
C LYS A 101 -2.44 -10.03 -5.31
N LEU A 102 -2.57 -10.29 -4.00
CA LEU A 102 -3.74 -9.85 -3.24
C LEU A 102 -3.86 -8.32 -3.18
N HIS A 103 -2.74 -7.60 -3.03
CA HIS A 103 -2.72 -6.14 -3.15
C HIS A 103 -3.12 -5.69 -4.56
N ALA A 104 -2.65 -6.38 -5.61
CA ALA A 104 -3.02 -6.08 -6.99
C ALA A 104 -4.53 -6.27 -7.25
N ASP A 105 -5.13 -7.33 -6.72
CA ASP A 105 -6.57 -7.58 -6.82
C ASP A 105 -7.36 -6.47 -6.11
N MET A 106 -6.93 -6.06 -4.92
CA MET A 106 -7.53 -4.93 -4.20
C MET A 106 -7.40 -3.63 -4.98
N CYS A 107 -6.21 -3.31 -5.50
CA CYS A 107 -5.99 -2.11 -6.31
C CYS A 107 -6.88 -2.09 -7.55
N SER A 108 -7.10 -3.24 -8.19
CA SER A 108 -8.05 -3.39 -9.31
C SER A 108 -9.47 -3.04 -8.89
N GLU A 109 -9.94 -3.53 -7.74
CA GLU A 109 -11.27 -3.21 -7.22
C GLU A 109 -11.41 -1.74 -6.81
N LEU A 110 -10.37 -1.15 -6.21
CA LEU A 110 -10.34 0.25 -5.77
C LEU A 110 -10.09 1.24 -6.93
N GLY A 111 -9.65 0.76 -8.10
CA GLY A 111 -9.29 1.60 -9.24
C GLY A 111 -8.04 2.45 -9.00
N CYS A 112 -7.06 1.94 -8.26
CA CYS A 112 -5.84 2.64 -7.89
C CYS A 112 -4.56 1.94 -8.36
N LEU A 113 -3.42 2.60 -8.19
CA LEU A 113 -2.11 2.05 -8.54
C LEU A 113 -1.57 1.19 -7.39
N LEU A 114 -0.82 0.15 -7.73
CA LEU A 114 -0.02 -0.60 -6.77
C LEU A 114 1.41 -0.06 -6.78
N ILE A 115 1.92 0.29 -5.59
CA ILE A 115 3.32 0.64 -5.36
C ILE A 115 3.97 -0.54 -4.64
N GLU A 116 4.78 -1.30 -5.36
CA GLU A 116 5.45 -2.49 -4.81
C GLU A 116 6.37 -2.14 -3.63
N GLY A 117 7.00 -0.98 -3.66
CA GLY A 117 7.69 -0.39 -2.52
C GLY A 117 8.80 -1.26 -1.91
N SER A 118 8.81 -1.32 -0.57
CA SER A 118 9.88 -1.98 0.19
C SER A 118 9.82 -3.50 0.13
N MET A 119 8.75 -4.14 -0.33
CA MET A 119 8.70 -5.60 -0.52
C MET A 119 9.76 -6.10 -1.51
N ARG A 120 10.20 -5.27 -2.45
CA ARG A 120 11.33 -5.57 -3.31
C ARG A 120 12.61 -5.79 -2.51
N SER A 121 12.74 -5.17 -1.34
CA SER A 121 13.90 -5.18 -0.46
C SER A 121 15.16 -4.56 -1.07
N SER A 122 16.25 -4.59 -0.31
CA SER A 122 17.57 -4.16 -0.77
C SER A 122 18.44 -5.38 -1.02
N ILE A 123 19.23 -5.32 -2.07
CA ILE A 123 20.23 -6.38 -2.36
C ILE A 123 21.27 -6.37 -1.23
N PRO A 124 21.49 -7.50 -0.53
CA PRO A 124 22.32 -7.53 0.67
C PRO A 124 23.80 -7.23 0.38
N ASP A 125 24.30 -7.68 -0.77
CA ASP A 125 25.65 -7.41 -1.26
C ASP A 125 25.78 -7.62 -2.77
N LYS A 126 26.91 -7.19 -3.33
CA LYS A 126 27.15 -7.29 -4.78
C LYS A 126 27.26 -8.74 -5.28
N ALA A 127 27.70 -9.69 -4.43
CA ALA A 127 27.86 -11.09 -4.83
C ALA A 127 26.51 -11.76 -5.10
N HIS A 128 25.44 -11.30 -4.43
CA HIS A 128 24.10 -11.85 -4.59
C HIS A 128 23.21 -11.06 -5.58
N ALA A 129 23.76 -9.98 -6.19
CA ALA A 129 22.96 -9.09 -7.04
C ALA A 129 22.29 -9.82 -8.22
N ALA A 130 23.04 -10.65 -8.94
CA ALA A 130 22.52 -11.39 -10.09
C ALA A 130 21.38 -12.34 -9.67
N GLN A 131 21.56 -13.09 -8.59
CA GLN A 131 20.53 -13.99 -8.07
C GLN A 131 19.28 -13.25 -7.58
N CYS A 132 19.43 -12.10 -6.91
CA CYS A 132 18.30 -11.29 -6.50
C CYS A 132 17.52 -10.75 -7.70
N MET A 133 18.21 -10.36 -8.76
CA MET A 133 17.56 -9.91 -10.00
C MET A 133 16.81 -11.05 -10.69
N ASP A 134 17.37 -12.26 -10.72
CA ASP A 134 16.71 -13.46 -11.28
C ASP A 134 15.41 -13.80 -10.54
N TRP A 135 15.32 -13.50 -9.25
CA TRP A 135 14.10 -13.72 -8.47
C TRP A 135 13.01 -12.68 -8.74
N LEU A 136 13.36 -11.50 -9.27
CA LEU A 136 12.42 -10.42 -9.60
C LEU A 136 11.88 -10.51 -11.04
N CYS A 137 12.51 -11.29 -11.90
CA CYS A 137 12.10 -11.54 -13.27
C CYS A 137 11.31 -12.84 -13.41
#